data_c5d6f4360eab96e51441b58c691b40f8
#
_entry.id   c5d6f4360eab96e51441b58c691b40f8
#
_cell.length_a   1.000
_cell.length_b   1.000
_cell.length_c   1.000
_cell.angle_alpha   90.00
_cell.angle_beta   90.00
_cell.angle_gamma   90.00
#
_symmetry.space_group_name_H-M   'P 1'
#
loop_
_entity.id
_entity.type
_entity.pdbx_description
1 polymer ?
#
loop_
_entity_poly.entity_id
_entity_poly.type
_entity_poly.pdbx_seq_one_letter_code
_entity_poly.pdbx_strand_id
1 'polypeptide(L)'
;MATKKITLVIPDAGPLISLATGNALDLLLALRPGVRLVLTDFVYFEVTVFQDRFLDGAQIADFVKKHQAAIEIVPTSIGEFAIPGIQEKPRNNPNVPWPNDLGELSISSFVTTSKDFNPGEPTLVLIEDDWFTSHAYAVPGNVHLLSTSAFLDGLEAQGVIESAALIRSAIQSKRPGFKIDFVVDKEAQKIPEGTSWRESFSRDKRAT
;
A
#
# COMPACT_ATOMS: atom_id res chain seq x y z
N MET A 1 -21.22 -17.70 -8.86
CA MET A 1 -20.75 -17.32 -7.50
C MET A 1 -20.64 -15.81 -7.46
N ALA A 2 -21.10 -15.16 -6.38
CA ALA A 2 -20.95 -13.71 -6.26
C ALA A 2 -19.46 -13.40 -6.07
N THR A 3 -18.93 -12.48 -6.87
CA THR A 3 -17.54 -12.01 -6.79
C THR A 3 -17.37 -11.25 -5.47
N LYS A 4 -16.43 -11.66 -4.64
CA LYS A 4 -16.13 -10.93 -3.40
C LYS A 4 -15.39 -9.64 -3.78
N LYS A 5 -15.92 -8.50 -3.36
CA LYS A 5 -15.29 -7.18 -3.58
C LYS A 5 -14.17 -6.96 -2.57
N ILE A 6 -13.09 -6.29 -2.98
CA ILE A 6 -12.06 -5.80 -2.07
C ILE A 6 -12.70 -4.83 -1.06
N THR A 7 -12.39 -4.99 0.21
CA THR A 7 -12.91 -4.16 1.30
C THR A 7 -11.82 -3.38 2.02
N LEU A 8 -10.55 -3.78 1.82
CA LEU A 8 -9.40 -3.20 2.50
C LEU A 8 -8.23 -3.06 1.53
N VAL A 9 -7.54 -1.91 1.55
CA VAL A 9 -6.28 -1.67 0.86
C VAL A 9 -5.21 -1.27 1.89
N ILE A 10 -4.06 -1.91 1.81
CA ILE A 10 -2.90 -1.66 2.67
C ILE A 10 -1.70 -1.41 1.74
N PRO A 11 -1.27 -0.17 1.53
CA PRO A 11 -0.03 0.10 0.81
C PRO A 11 1.18 -0.07 1.72
N ASP A 12 2.23 -0.66 1.19
CA ASP A 12 3.56 -0.66 1.77
C ASP A 12 4.29 0.67 1.49
N ALA A 13 5.49 0.87 2.04
CA ALA A 13 6.30 2.08 1.90
C ALA A 13 6.62 2.40 0.43
N GLY A 14 7.04 1.41 -0.35
CA GLY A 14 7.36 1.57 -1.77
C GLY A 14 6.24 2.19 -2.59
N PRO A 15 5.04 1.61 -2.62
CA PRO A 15 3.85 2.18 -3.27
C PRO A 15 3.49 3.58 -2.81
N LEU A 16 3.57 3.88 -1.51
CA LEU A 16 3.30 5.22 -0.98
C LEU A 16 4.28 6.25 -1.54
N ILE A 17 5.58 5.95 -1.52
CA ILE A 17 6.63 6.81 -2.06
C ILE A 17 6.47 6.99 -3.58
N SER A 18 6.16 5.92 -4.31
CA SER A 18 5.93 6.00 -5.76
C SER A 18 4.73 6.88 -6.10
N LEU A 19 3.60 6.68 -5.44
CA LEU A 19 2.40 7.49 -5.66
C LEU A 19 2.60 8.94 -5.24
N ALA A 20 3.32 9.22 -4.13
CA ALA A 20 3.71 10.58 -3.73
C ALA A 20 4.56 11.25 -4.83
N THR A 21 5.60 10.55 -5.29
CA THR A 21 6.50 11.02 -6.34
C THR A 21 5.76 11.33 -7.64
N GLY A 22 4.74 10.52 -7.98
CA GLY A 22 3.87 10.70 -9.14
C GLY A 22 2.73 11.71 -8.95
N ASN A 23 2.62 12.37 -7.78
CA ASN A 23 1.47 13.21 -7.38
C ASN A 23 0.12 12.45 -7.49
N ALA A 24 0.10 11.19 -7.13
CA ALA A 24 -1.00 10.27 -7.35
C ALA A 24 -1.56 9.61 -6.05
N LEU A 25 -1.21 10.13 -4.86
CA LEU A 25 -1.67 9.59 -3.57
C LEU A 25 -3.20 9.55 -3.44
N ASP A 26 -3.90 10.55 -3.98
CA ASP A 26 -5.37 10.60 -3.94
C ASP A 26 -6.03 9.40 -4.64
N LEU A 27 -5.31 8.68 -5.51
CA LEU A 27 -5.78 7.46 -6.16
C LEU A 27 -6.03 6.31 -5.17
N LEU A 28 -5.34 6.30 -4.03
CA LEU A 28 -5.62 5.34 -2.95
C LEU A 28 -7.04 5.48 -2.38
N LEU A 29 -7.65 6.65 -2.54
CA LEU A 29 -9.01 6.94 -2.10
C LEU A 29 -10.05 6.70 -3.20
N ALA A 30 -9.64 6.37 -4.43
CA ALA A 30 -10.56 6.20 -5.55
C ALA A 30 -11.54 5.03 -5.38
N LEU A 31 -11.26 4.10 -4.46
CA LEU A 31 -12.09 2.95 -4.15
C LEU A 31 -13.16 3.24 -3.08
N ARG A 32 -13.14 4.41 -2.47
CA ARG A 32 -14.11 4.79 -1.44
C ARG A 32 -15.48 5.10 -2.05
N PRO A 33 -16.57 4.97 -1.25
CA PRO A 33 -16.60 4.62 0.18
C PRO A 33 -16.54 3.11 0.49
N GLY A 34 -16.55 2.24 -0.51
CA GLY A 34 -16.67 0.79 -0.32
C GLY A 34 -15.41 0.09 0.19
N VAL A 35 -14.25 0.79 0.21
CA VAL A 35 -12.95 0.22 0.58
C VAL A 35 -12.29 1.07 1.66
N ARG A 36 -11.82 0.43 2.73
CA ARG A 36 -11.01 1.04 3.79
C ARG A 36 -9.57 1.18 3.31
N LEU A 37 -8.93 2.30 3.61
CA LEU A 37 -7.49 2.49 3.44
C LEU A 37 -6.82 2.45 4.82
N VAL A 38 -5.93 1.50 5.01
CA VAL A 38 -5.22 1.28 6.27
C VAL A 38 -3.72 1.42 6.03
N LEU A 39 -3.05 2.17 6.88
CA LEU A 39 -1.60 2.21 7.01
C LEU A 39 -1.22 1.57 8.35
N THR A 40 -0.24 0.68 8.36
CA THR A 40 0.32 0.26 9.63
C THR A 40 1.16 1.39 10.22
N ASP A 41 1.24 1.43 11.53
CA ASP A 41 2.00 2.45 12.27
C ASP A 41 3.47 2.50 11.85
N PHE A 42 4.09 1.34 11.60
CA PHE A 42 5.48 1.30 11.18
C PHE A 42 5.68 1.78 9.75
N VAL A 43 4.84 1.37 8.79
CA VAL A 43 4.91 1.90 7.41
C VAL A 43 4.74 3.41 7.41
N TYR A 44 3.76 3.94 8.14
CA TYR A 44 3.58 5.39 8.24
C TYR A 44 4.79 6.08 8.87
N PHE A 45 5.34 5.53 9.94
CA PHE A 45 6.56 6.03 10.58
C PHE A 45 7.74 6.03 9.60
N GLU A 46 7.99 4.93 8.91
CA GLU A 46 9.09 4.76 7.95
C GLU A 46 9.08 5.84 6.87
N VAL A 47 7.92 6.08 6.23
CA VAL A 47 7.79 7.03 5.13
C VAL A 47 7.79 8.50 5.58
N THR A 48 7.51 8.78 6.87
CA THR A 48 7.39 10.16 7.38
C THR A 48 8.48 10.57 8.36
N VAL A 49 9.29 9.66 8.89
CA VAL A 49 10.30 9.98 9.90
C VAL A 49 11.33 11.02 9.43
N PHE A 50 11.58 11.12 8.14
CA PHE A 50 12.47 12.12 7.53
C PHE A 50 11.71 13.10 6.62
N GLN A 51 10.43 13.37 6.89
CA GLN A 51 9.60 14.28 6.11
C GLN A 51 10.17 15.72 6.00
N ASP A 52 11.03 16.13 6.92
CA ASP A 52 11.77 17.39 6.89
C ASP A 52 12.89 17.42 5.83
N ARG A 53 13.28 16.27 5.30
CA ARG A 53 14.38 16.11 4.34
C ARG A 53 13.93 15.61 2.97
N PHE A 54 12.86 14.83 2.93
CA PHE A 54 12.36 14.18 1.73
C PHE A 54 10.96 14.67 1.39
N LEU A 55 10.80 15.16 0.16
CA LEU A 55 9.55 15.75 -0.31
C LEU A 55 8.40 14.73 -0.34
N ASP A 56 8.67 13.48 -0.71
CA ASP A 56 7.71 12.39 -0.72
C ASP A 56 7.17 12.10 0.68
N GLY A 57 8.04 12.06 1.69
CA GLY A 57 7.64 11.92 3.09
C GLY A 57 6.74 13.06 3.57
N ALA A 58 7.06 14.31 3.21
CA ALA A 58 6.22 15.48 3.51
C ALA A 58 4.85 15.37 2.81
N GLN A 59 4.82 14.97 1.54
CA GLN A 59 3.58 14.77 0.77
C GLN A 59 2.69 13.67 1.37
N ILE A 60 3.30 12.56 1.82
CA ILE A 60 2.55 11.47 2.47
C ILE A 60 1.97 11.96 3.81
N ALA A 61 2.76 12.67 4.63
CA ALA A 61 2.28 13.21 5.90
C ALA A 61 1.10 14.19 5.70
N ASP A 62 1.20 15.10 4.73
CA ASP A 62 0.14 16.03 4.38
C ASP A 62 -1.11 15.33 3.84
N PHE A 63 -0.93 14.29 2.99
CA PHE A 63 -2.02 13.48 2.48
C PHE A 63 -2.79 12.79 3.62
N VAL A 64 -2.09 12.13 4.54
CA VAL A 64 -2.70 11.46 5.69
C VAL A 64 -3.42 12.47 6.58
N LYS A 65 -2.80 13.60 6.88
CA LYS A 65 -3.40 14.68 7.67
C LYS A 65 -4.67 15.24 7.02
N LYS A 66 -4.63 15.50 5.72
CA LYS A 66 -5.79 16.00 4.94
C LYS A 66 -6.95 15.01 4.93
N HIS A 67 -6.65 13.72 4.89
CA HIS A 67 -7.62 12.65 4.75
C HIS A 67 -7.78 11.76 5.99
N GLN A 68 -7.48 12.29 7.18
CA GLN A 68 -7.50 11.55 8.47
C GLN A 68 -8.84 10.84 8.77
N ALA A 69 -9.96 11.35 8.26
CA ALA A 69 -11.27 10.70 8.39
C ALA A 69 -11.47 9.52 7.41
N ALA A 70 -10.52 9.29 6.52
CA ALA A 70 -10.58 8.33 5.43
C ALA A 70 -9.47 7.28 5.48
N ILE A 71 -8.42 7.57 6.23
CA ILE A 71 -7.21 6.75 6.35
C ILE A 71 -7.09 6.33 7.81
N GLU A 72 -6.99 5.03 8.04
CA GLU A 72 -6.78 4.47 9.36
C GLU A 72 -5.30 4.17 9.55
N ILE A 73 -4.67 4.71 10.60
CA ILE A 73 -3.34 4.27 11.04
C ILE A 73 -3.56 3.27 12.16
N VAL A 74 -3.13 2.03 11.94
CA VAL A 74 -3.36 0.94 12.89
C VAL A 74 -2.07 0.58 13.63
N PRO A 75 -2.11 0.44 14.97
CA PRO A 75 -0.98 0.00 15.74
C PRO A 75 -0.70 -1.49 15.46
N THR A 76 0.59 -1.84 15.47
CA THR A 76 1.06 -3.21 15.31
C THR A 76 2.10 -3.54 16.38
N SER A 77 2.25 -4.82 16.73
CA SER A 77 3.28 -5.25 17.67
C SER A 77 4.70 -4.88 17.19
N ILE A 78 4.90 -4.80 15.88
CA ILE A 78 6.16 -4.38 15.28
C ILE A 78 6.40 -2.88 15.51
N GLY A 79 5.40 -2.03 15.26
CA GLY A 79 5.50 -0.60 15.50
C GLY A 79 5.68 -0.27 16.96
N GLU A 80 4.89 -0.88 17.85
CA GLU A 80 5.01 -0.69 19.30
C GLU A 80 6.42 -1.03 19.82
N PHE A 81 7.04 -2.08 19.29
CA PHE A 81 8.39 -2.50 19.69
C PHE A 81 9.49 -1.64 19.06
N ALA A 82 9.42 -1.38 17.74
CA ALA A 82 10.54 -0.82 16.99
C ALA A 82 10.59 0.72 17.00
N ILE A 83 9.44 1.40 16.92
CA ILE A 83 9.39 2.86 16.79
C ILE A 83 10.08 3.57 17.97
N PRO A 84 9.82 3.24 19.25
CA PRO A 84 10.48 3.92 20.36
C PRO A 84 12.01 3.79 20.29
N GLY A 85 12.52 2.58 20.06
CA GLY A 85 13.95 2.33 19.98
C GLY A 85 14.65 3.07 18.82
N ILE A 86 13.93 3.29 17.71
CA ILE A 86 14.47 4.05 16.57
C ILE A 86 14.46 5.56 16.87
N GLN A 87 13.41 6.06 17.52
CA GLN A 87 13.28 7.49 17.87
C GLN A 87 14.32 7.93 18.91
N GLU A 88 14.71 7.04 19.81
CA GLU A 88 15.74 7.31 20.83
C GLU A 88 17.16 7.36 20.23
N LYS A 89 17.38 6.72 19.07
CA LYS A 89 18.68 6.81 18.40
C LYS A 89 18.88 8.21 17.83
N PRO A 90 20.08 8.80 17.98
CA PRO A 90 20.35 10.12 17.43
C PRO A 90 20.04 10.12 15.94
N ARG A 91 19.12 10.98 15.51
CA ARG A 91 18.68 11.15 14.11
C ARG A 91 19.83 11.42 13.11
N ASN A 92 21.04 11.67 13.65
CA ASN A 92 22.23 12.09 12.91
C ASN A 92 23.30 11.00 12.79
N ASN A 93 23.05 9.77 13.18
CA ASN A 93 24.03 8.70 13.00
C ASN A 93 23.66 7.82 11.78
N PRO A 94 24.18 8.18 10.57
CA PRO A 94 23.89 7.42 9.35
C PRO A 94 24.50 6.01 9.36
N ASN A 95 25.34 5.69 10.34
CA ASN A 95 26.04 4.41 10.46
C ASN A 95 25.28 3.37 11.31
N VAL A 96 24.13 3.75 11.89
CA VAL A 96 23.27 2.77 12.57
C VAL A 96 22.27 2.24 11.57
N PRO A 97 22.46 1.01 11.04
CA PRO A 97 21.51 0.45 10.09
C PRO A 97 20.15 0.31 10.78
N TRP A 98 19.12 0.74 10.10
CA TRP A 98 17.75 0.41 10.49
C TRP A 98 17.55 -1.09 10.28
N PRO A 99 16.80 -1.75 11.14
CA PRO A 99 16.38 -3.12 10.83
C PRO A 99 15.61 -3.09 9.52
N ASN A 100 15.94 -4.02 8.62
CA ASN A 100 15.23 -4.18 7.35
C ASN A 100 13.85 -4.81 7.58
N ASP A 101 12.97 -4.65 6.62
CA ASP A 101 11.72 -5.38 6.47
C ASP A 101 10.69 -5.16 7.60
N LEU A 102 10.84 -4.09 8.41
CA LEU A 102 9.90 -3.81 9.51
C LEU A 102 8.55 -3.31 8.99
N GLY A 103 8.51 -2.64 7.84
CA GLY A 103 7.27 -2.25 7.16
C GLY A 103 6.45 -3.48 6.81
N GLU A 104 7.05 -4.42 6.08
CA GLU A 104 6.44 -5.67 5.65
C GLU A 104 6.04 -6.55 6.84
N LEU A 105 6.89 -6.64 7.85
CA LEU A 105 6.59 -7.35 9.10
C LEU A 105 5.40 -6.71 9.83
N SER A 106 5.26 -5.39 9.80
CA SER A 106 4.12 -4.70 10.41
C SER A 106 2.81 -5.01 9.67
N ILE A 107 2.84 -5.03 8.32
CA ILE A 107 1.69 -5.44 7.51
C ILE A 107 1.35 -6.90 7.78
N SER A 108 2.35 -7.80 7.76
CA SER A 108 2.15 -9.22 8.08
C SER A 108 1.55 -9.41 9.48
N SER A 109 2.06 -8.70 10.50
CA SER A 109 1.51 -8.71 11.85
C SER A 109 0.05 -8.29 11.87
N PHE A 110 -0.30 -7.19 11.18
CA PHE A 110 -1.69 -6.72 11.12
C PHE A 110 -2.62 -7.77 10.52
N VAL A 111 -2.29 -8.32 9.34
CA VAL A 111 -3.18 -9.26 8.63
C VAL A 111 -3.24 -10.67 9.27
N THR A 112 -2.31 -11.01 10.17
CA THR A 112 -2.27 -12.34 10.81
C THR A 112 -2.73 -12.33 12.26
N THR A 113 -2.55 -11.23 12.99
CA THR A 113 -2.77 -11.20 14.45
C THR A 113 -3.76 -10.15 14.92
N SER A 114 -4.04 -9.11 14.10
CA SER A 114 -4.96 -8.04 14.52
C SER A 114 -6.40 -8.53 14.58
N LYS A 115 -7.09 -8.11 15.64
CA LYS A 115 -8.55 -8.32 15.79
C LYS A 115 -9.36 -7.44 14.85
N ASP A 116 -8.76 -6.36 14.34
CA ASP A 116 -9.37 -5.41 13.42
C ASP A 116 -9.27 -5.85 11.96
N PHE A 117 -8.53 -6.95 11.72
CA PHE A 117 -8.45 -7.60 10.42
C PHE A 117 -9.48 -8.73 10.31
N ASN A 118 -10.32 -8.67 9.27
CA ASN A 118 -11.28 -9.73 9.00
C ASN A 118 -10.74 -10.71 7.95
N PRO A 119 -10.37 -11.94 8.31
CA PRO A 119 -9.84 -12.93 7.36
C PRO A 119 -10.87 -13.43 6.35
N GLY A 120 -12.14 -13.06 6.49
CA GLY A 120 -13.21 -13.36 5.53
C GLY A 120 -13.34 -12.32 4.41
N GLU A 121 -12.67 -11.17 4.53
CA GLU A 121 -12.77 -10.05 3.61
C GLU A 121 -11.57 -9.98 2.67
N PRO A 122 -11.78 -9.90 1.34
CA PRO A 122 -10.69 -9.75 0.39
C PRO A 122 -9.93 -8.45 0.64
N THR A 123 -8.63 -8.57 0.84
CA THR A 123 -7.71 -7.47 1.16
C THR A 123 -6.68 -7.32 0.06
N LEU A 124 -6.39 -6.09 -0.32
CA LEU A 124 -5.36 -5.76 -1.29
C LEU A 124 -4.16 -5.15 -0.55
N VAL A 125 -2.98 -5.74 -0.70
CA VAL A 125 -1.71 -5.17 -0.25
C VAL A 125 -0.95 -4.70 -1.47
N LEU A 126 -0.58 -3.42 -1.49
CA LEU A 126 0.24 -2.85 -2.55
C LEU A 126 1.71 -2.98 -2.16
N ILE A 127 2.53 -3.52 -3.06
CA ILE A 127 3.96 -3.80 -2.83
C ILE A 127 4.80 -3.41 -4.05
N GLU A 128 6.09 -3.19 -3.84
CA GLU A 128 7.07 -2.89 -4.89
C GLU A 128 8.37 -3.69 -4.74
N ASP A 129 8.39 -4.69 -3.87
CA ASP A 129 9.51 -5.61 -3.69
C ASP A 129 9.05 -7.07 -3.62
N ASP A 130 9.97 -8.01 -3.42
CA ASP A 130 9.71 -9.44 -3.40
C ASP A 130 9.55 -10.05 -2.01
N TRP A 131 9.55 -9.23 -0.96
CA TRP A 131 9.50 -9.74 0.40
C TRP A 131 8.29 -10.65 0.61
N PHE A 132 7.10 -10.18 0.29
CA PHE A 132 5.86 -10.95 0.45
C PHE A 132 5.78 -12.18 -0.45
N THR A 133 6.37 -12.12 -1.66
CA THR A 133 6.39 -13.28 -2.56
C THR A 133 7.38 -14.33 -2.10
N SER A 134 8.49 -13.90 -1.49
CA SER A 134 9.50 -14.77 -0.88
C SER A 134 9.03 -15.34 0.46
N HIS A 135 8.07 -14.67 1.13
CA HIS A 135 7.51 -15.03 2.44
C HIS A 135 5.99 -15.25 2.34
N ALA A 136 5.55 -16.08 1.39
CA ALA A 136 4.13 -16.32 1.12
C ALA A 136 3.30 -16.78 2.34
N TYR A 137 3.94 -17.34 3.37
CA TYR A 137 3.32 -17.69 4.65
C TYR A 137 2.99 -16.46 5.53
N ALA A 138 3.55 -15.30 5.20
CA ALA A 138 3.38 -14.07 5.99
C ALA A 138 2.02 -13.40 5.79
N VAL A 139 1.20 -13.89 4.85
CA VAL A 139 -0.13 -13.33 4.55
C VAL A 139 -1.19 -14.42 4.41
N PRO A 140 -2.41 -14.18 4.91
CA PRO A 140 -3.55 -15.09 4.73
C PRO A 140 -3.98 -15.18 3.26
N GLY A 141 -4.69 -16.28 2.90
CA GLY A 141 -5.12 -16.54 1.53
C GLY A 141 -6.18 -15.58 0.96
N ASN A 142 -6.76 -14.72 1.78
CA ASN A 142 -7.67 -13.65 1.35
C ASN A 142 -6.94 -12.33 1.05
N VAL A 143 -5.62 -12.27 1.24
CA VAL A 143 -4.77 -11.14 0.92
C VAL A 143 -4.22 -11.29 -0.49
N HIS A 144 -4.46 -10.30 -1.32
CA HIS A 144 -4.01 -10.23 -2.70
C HIS A 144 -2.87 -9.20 -2.79
N LEU A 145 -1.74 -9.64 -3.31
CA LEU A 145 -0.57 -8.77 -3.54
C LEU A 145 -0.68 -8.13 -4.92
N LEU A 146 -0.39 -6.84 -5.02
CA LEU A 146 -0.47 -6.10 -6.27
C LEU A 146 0.64 -5.05 -6.35
N SER A 147 1.28 -4.92 -7.51
CA SER A 147 2.23 -3.84 -7.74
C SER A 147 1.53 -2.49 -7.91
N THR A 148 2.26 -1.40 -7.70
CA THR A 148 1.77 -0.05 -8.02
C THR A 148 1.37 0.06 -9.49
N SER A 149 2.15 -0.55 -10.40
CA SER A 149 1.84 -0.54 -11.83
C SER A 149 0.51 -1.22 -12.13
N ALA A 150 0.30 -2.43 -11.62
CA ALA A 150 -0.95 -3.17 -11.84
C ALA A 150 -2.16 -2.48 -11.17
N PHE A 151 -1.96 -1.80 -10.04
CA PHE A 151 -2.97 -0.95 -9.42
C PHE A 151 -3.41 0.18 -10.34
N LEU A 152 -2.43 0.92 -10.93
CA LEU A 152 -2.72 1.99 -11.88
C LEU A 152 -3.41 1.48 -13.14
N ASP A 153 -2.98 0.34 -13.71
CA ASP A 153 -3.63 -0.28 -14.86
C ASP A 153 -5.09 -0.66 -14.56
N GLY A 154 -5.35 -1.12 -13.34
CA GLY A 154 -6.70 -1.40 -12.89
C GLY A 154 -7.58 -0.17 -12.80
N LEU A 155 -7.06 0.94 -12.31
CA LEU A 155 -7.78 2.22 -12.26
C LEU A 155 -8.08 2.77 -13.67
N GLU A 156 -7.12 2.66 -14.61
CA GLU A 156 -7.33 3.03 -16.01
C GLU A 156 -8.41 2.16 -16.67
N ALA A 157 -8.32 0.84 -16.49
CA ALA A 157 -9.31 -0.10 -17.05
C ALA A 157 -10.74 0.13 -16.54
N GLN A 158 -10.89 0.74 -15.36
CA GLN A 158 -12.18 1.14 -14.80
C GLN A 158 -12.57 2.60 -15.10
N GLY A 159 -11.75 3.32 -15.87
CA GLY A 159 -11.99 4.71 -16.23
C GLY A 159 -11.89 5.69 -15.05
N VAL A 160 -11.19 5.31 -13.99
CA VAL A 160 -10.93 6.18 -12.83
C VAL A 160 -9.84 7.19 -13.16
N ILE A 161 -8.85 6.79 -13.94
CA ILE A 161 -7.79 7.63 -14.47
C ILE A 161 -7.75 7.51 -16.00
N GLU A 162 -7.24 8.55 -16.66
CA GLU A 162 -7.13 8.58 -18.12
C GLU A 162 -5.98 7.72 -18.63
N SER A 163 -4.83 7.72 -17.94
CA SER A 163 -3.64 6.98 -18.35
C SER A 163 -2.73 6.60 -17.17
N ALA A 164 -2.62 5.31 -16.95
CA ALA A 164 -1.64 4.72 -16.03
C ALA A 164 -0.19 4.99 -16.51
N ALA A 165 0.02 4.97 -17.83
CA ALA A 165 1.33 5.20 -18.44
C ALA A 165 1.88 6.61 -18.12
N LEU A 166 1.04 7.65 -18.09
CA LEU A 166 1.46 9.00 -17.73
C LEU A 166 1.94 9.08 -16.28
N ILE A 167 1.21 8.44 -15.36
CA ILE A 167 1.58 8.41 -13.95
C ILE A 167 2.88 7.62 -13.76
N ARG A 168 3.02 6.45 -14.40
CA ARG A 168 4.26 5.67 -14.37
C ARG A 168 5.45 6.46 -14.88
N SER A 169 5.30 7.18 -16.00
CA SER A 169 6.34 8.06 -16.53
C SER A 169 6.74 9.15 -15.54
N ALA A 170 5.76 9.77 -14.86
CA ALA A 170 6.02 10.77 -13.84
C ALA A 170 6.80 10.19 -12.64
N ILE A 171 6.46 8.97 -12.21
CA ILE A 171 7.19 8.26 -11.15
C ILE A 171 8.62 7.97 -11.61
N GLN A 172 8.79 7.33 -12.77
CA GLN A 172 10.11 6.92 -13.28
C GLN A 172 11.04 8.09 -13.55
N SER A 173 10.50 9.24 -13.99
CA SER A 173 11.32 10.44 -14.23
C SER A 173 11.99 10.97 -12.96
N LYS A 174 11.39 10.76 -11.79
CA LYS A 174 11.88 11.21 -10.49
C LYS A 174 12.56 10.11 -9.68
N ARG A 175 12.29 8.84 -10.00
CA ARG A 175 12.89 7.64 -9.40
C ARG A 175 13.51 6.75 -10.47
N PRO A 176 14.55 7.20 -11.20
CA PRO A 176 15.16 6.44 -12.29
C PRO A 176 15.76 5.14 -11.74
N GLY A 177 15.46 4.02 -12.40
CA GLY A 177 15.96 2.69 -12.01
C GLY A 177 15.09 1.96 -10.97
N PHE A 178 14.05 2.61 -10.44
CA PHE A 178 13.10 1.93 -9.58
C PHE A 178 12.08 1.13 -10.41
N LYS A 179 11.87 -0.13 -10.06
CA LYS A 179 10.95 -1.01 -10.80
C LYS A 179 9.60 -1.03 -10.09
N ILE A 180 8.65 -0.25 -10.61
CA ILE A 180 7.26 -0.29 -10.15
C ILE A 180 6.47 -1.47 -10.75
N ASP A 181 7.05 -2.15 -11.75
CA ASP A 181 6.52 -3.33 -12.44
C ASP A 181 7.14 -4.58 -11.84
N PHE A 182 6.77 -4.93 -10.62
CA PHE A 182 7.40 -6.07 -9.98
C PHE A 182 6.76 -7.41 -10.41
N VAL A 183 7.52 -8.52 -10.23
CA VAL A 183 7.18 -9.92 -10.58
C VAL A 183 5.85 -10.41 -9.98
N VAL A 184 5.35 -9.75 -8.94
CA VAL A 184 4.03 -9.95 -8.34
C VAL A 184 2.90 -9.98 -9.38
N ASP A 185 3.00 -9.18 -10.46
CA ASP A 185 1.95 -9.14 -11.47
C ASP A 185 1.76 -10.47 -12.21
N LYS A 186 2.80 -11.31 -12.24
CA LYS A 186 2.71 -12.67 -12.80
C LYS A 186 2.04 -13.65 -11.85
N GLU A 187 2.12 -13.43 -10.55
CA GLU A 187 1.49 -14.27 -9.52
C GLU A 187 0.10 -13.79 -9.15
N ALA A 188 -0.16 -12.48 -9.19
CA ALA A 188 -1.50 -11.91 -9.07
C ALA A 188 -2.45 -12.39 -10.20
N GLN A 189 -1.90 -12.84 -11.34
CA GLN A 189 -2.67 -13.51 -12.39
C GLN A 189 -3.16 -14.92 -11.99
N LYS A 190 -2.62 -15.50 -10.91
CA LYS A 190 -3.07 -16.77 -10.33
C LYS A 190 -4.13 -16.61 -9.24
N ILE A 191 -4.72 -15.43 -9.11
CA ILE A 191 -5.86 -15.20 -8.21
C ILE A 191 -6.92 -16.22 -8.53
N PRO A 192 -7.43 -16.98 -7.55
CA PRO A 192 -8.43 -18.02 -7.77
C PRO A 192 -9.61 -17.48 -8.58
N GLU A 193 -10.07 -18.27 -9.56
CA GLU A 193 -11.23 -17.91 -10.37
C GLU A 193 -12.37 -17.43 -9.46
N GLY A 194 -12.88 -16.22 -9.72
CA GLY A 194 -13.95 -15.59 -8.94
C GLY A 194 -13.52 -14.49 -7.98
N THR A 195 -12.23 -14.14 -7.90
CA THR A 195 -11.78 -12.97 -7.15
C THR A 195 -11.10 -12.00 -8.10
N SER A 196 -11.83 -11.05 -8.65
CA SER A 196 -11.26 -9.98 -9.47
C SER A 196 -11.25 -8.68 -8.68
N TRP A 197 -10.07 -8.24 -8.24
CA TRP A 197 -9.92 -6.91 -7.64
C TRP A 197 -10.38 -5.80 -8.59
N ARG A 198 -10.28 -6.02 -9.92
CA ARG A 198 -10.76 -5.10 -10.96
C ARG A 198 -12.28 -4.91 -10.91
N GLU A 199 -13.03 -5.92 -10.52
CA GLU A 199 -14.50 -5.81 -10.36
C GLU A 199 -14.89 -5.01 -9.12
N SER A 200 -13.97 -4.84 -8.15
CA SER A 200 -14.19 -3.99 -6.99
C SER A 200 -14.29 -2.51 -7.38
N PHE A 201 -13.74 -2.12 -8.54
CA PHE A 201 -13.87 -0.77 -9.11
C PHE A 201 -15.16 -0.58 -9.91
N SER A 202 -15.94 -1.61 -10.18
CA SER A 202 -17.18 -1.46 -10.96
C SER A 202 -18.13 -0.55 -10.18
N ARG A 203 -18.31 0.67 -10.68
CA ARG A 203 -19.36 1.58 -10.22
C ARG A 203 -20.68 0.85 -10.36
N ASP A 204 -21.48 0.86 -9.31
CA ASP A 204 -22.88 0.49 -9.40
C ASP A 204 -23.56 1.46 -10.40
N LYS A 205 -23.68 1.01 -11.66
CA LYS A 205 -24.40 1.75 -12.72
C LYS A 205 -25.91 1.77 -12.47
N ARG A 206 -26.35 1.53 -11.24
CA ARG A 206 -27.77 1.52 -10.85
C ARG A 206 -28.06 2.64 -9.87
N ALA A 207 -27.76 3.87 -10.24
CA ALA A 207 -28.29 5.06 -9.59
C ALA A 207 -28.44 6.17 -10.63
N THR A 208 -29.38 5.97 -11.54
CA THR A 208 -30.10 7.02 -12.28
C THR A 208 -31.56 6.63 -12.31
#